data_3f0caa056df14a7eafa0bcd87cbf2c0a
#
_entry.id   3f0caa056df14a7eafa0bcd87cbf2c0a
#
_cell.length_a   1.000
_cell.length_b   1.000
_cell.length_c   1.000
_cell.angle_alpha   90.00
_cell.angle_beta   90.00
_cell.angle_gamma   90.00
#
_symmetry.space_group_name_H-M   'P 1'
#
loop_
_entity.id
_entity.type
_entity.pdbx_description
1 polymer ?
#
loop_
_entity_poly.entity_id
_entity_poly.type
_entity_poly.pdbx_seq_one_letter_code
_entity_poly.pdbx_strand_id
1 'polypeptide(L)'
;MDIDNDLSRILRSNDAPTPIETTSIRSEVEIIIGKISLLHAELQGLEEQLRERQGALSPVRRLPPEILAEIFSSSVEGILDSEGRDALLDLGLVCKNWRRASLGSHRLWASISVDRHQCNETSYQKIVAWLNRSGDLPKTFMFDHIDLDYCECEDHDPAEEPCQMSNPALIKLLSVGPKLHKLVLRCSSHLCFRTLLENIGPEPDLMNPRPWDTLQSLELELATADSSPWDEPLEASKSLFYHLPQVTSLDLHIPYSSSAFEGDPSDTRTVALNVPPRLLQGLKSFTLHCDWEGSHILAMLQHCENIETLIVDFRCEALRYDEGDILVHRFTASRLLLPKLHTIHLQLTPIENTAIFDFLRTPSLRNLRLDMMEYTHKDLQEAEFQKPLLSFIKASNCEGTLQSFHLQNLSLPAMKLARALLDLPLLTTVILDHRHFDADTFWRRMHYHALKNRRNGDTPLCLPHLQELQTLCVPVDDRAVVMAVAKFLMENREINAFPCTWKVSHQTATQAAIERELADLEDCGVSFQVIPSHRWF
;
A
#
# COMPACT_ATOMS: atom_id res chain seq x y z
N MET A 1 56.21 -37.12 45.38
CA MET A 1 56.70 -35.98 44.58
C MET A 1 55.52 -35.01 44.50
N ASP A 2 55.73 -33.82 45.05
CA ASP A 2 54.60 -32.87 45.17
C ASP A 2 54.51 -31.98 43.91
N ILE A 3 53.75 -32.46 42.95
CA ILE A 3 53.73 -31.94 41.59
C ILE A 3 53.29 -30.45 41.55
N ASP A 4 52.40 -30.03 42.45
CA ASP A 4 51.94 -28.63 42.54
C ASP A 4 53.10 -27.68 42.93
N ASN A 5 54.06 -28.19 43.72
CA ASN A 5 55.23 -27.43 44.15
C ASN A 5 56.24 -27.27 43.00
N ASP A 6 56.41 -28.31 42.18
CA ASP A 6 57.28 -28.28 41.01
C ASP A 6 56.74 -27.39 39.88
N LEU A 7 55.44 -27.44 39.61
CA LEU A 7 54.77 -26.55 38.64
C LEU A 7 54.87 -25.07 39.07
N SER A 8 54.65 -24.77 40.37
CA SER A 8 54.78 -23.41 40.92
C SER A 8 56.18 -22.87 40.79
N ARG A 9 57.20 -23.74 40.97
CA ARG A 9 58.62 -23.38 40.79
C ARG A 9 58.94 -23.05 39.35
N ILE A 10 58.51 -23.89 38.40
CA ILE A 10 58.71 -23.69 36.94
C ILE A 10 58.05 -22.37 36.47
N LEU A 11 56.82 -22.11 36.88
CA LEU A 11 56.07 -20.88 36.49
C LEU A 11 56.69 -19.59 37.08
N ARG A 12 57.41 -19.67 38.25
CA ARG A 12 58.04 -18.49 38.85
C ARG A 12 59.45 -18.24 38.35
N SER A 13 60.23 -19.30 38.00
CA SER A 13 61.64 -19.17 37.62
C SER A 13 61.86 -18.98 36.13
N ASN A 14 60.86 -19.28 35.27
CA ASN A 14 61.00 -19.38 33.81
C ASN A 14 62.02 -20.44 33.33
N ASP A 15 62.40 -21.37 34.18
CA ASP A 15 63.32 -22.44 33.84
C ASP A 15 62.59 -23.47 32.93
N ALA A 16 63.33 -24.05 32.01
CA ALA A 16 62.78 -25.13 31.17
C ALA A 16 62.53 -26.39 32.03
N PRO A 17 61.35 -27.02 31.98
CA PRO A 17 61.07 -28.24 32.72
C PRO A 17 61.95 -29.38 32.24
N THR A 18 62.38 -30.23 33.14
CA THR A 18 63.10 -31.46 32.86
C THR A 18 62.20 -32.41 32.03
N PRO A 19 62.78 -33.40 31.31
CA PRO A 19 61.97 -34.36 30.54
C PRO A 19 60.94 -35.13 31.37
N ILE A 20 61.23 -35.40 32.65
CA ILE A 20 60.33 -36.11 33.59
C ILE A 20 59.15 -35.16 33.96
N GLU A 21 59.48 -33.93 34.36
CA GLU A 21 58.48 -32.91 34.68
C GLU A 21 57.58 -32.59 33.47
N THR A 22 58.16 -32.51 32.25
CA THR A 22 57.41 -32.32 31.01
C THR A 22 56.41 -33.44 30.75
N THR A 23 56.80 -34.69 31.02
CA THR A 23 55.91 -35.85 30.83
C THR A 23 54.77 -35.83 31.84
N SER A 24 55.09 -35.51 33.11
CA SER A 24 54.09 -35.38 34.17
C SER A 24 53.09 -34.26 33.91
N ILE A 25 53.57 -33.08 33.53
CA ILE A 25 52.70 -31.91 33.19
C ILE A 25 51.82 -32.24 32.00
N ARG A 26 52.36 -32.90 30.97
CA ARG A 26 51.52 -33.32 29.79
C ARG A 26 50.41 -34.27 30.19
N SER A 27 50.72 -35.26 31.03
CA SER A 27 49.69 -36.18 31.54
C SER A 27 48.61 -35.47 32.35
N GLU A 28 48.95 -34.48 33.17
CA GLU A 28 47.99 -33.68 33.89
C GLU A 28 47.14 -32.78 32.99
N VAL A 29 47.79 -32.19 31.99
CA VAL A 29 47.06 -31.38 30.95
C VAL A 29 46.05 -32.27 30.24
N GLU A 30 46.39 -33.49 29.84
CA GLU A 30 45.45 -34.43 29.22
C GLU A 30 44.30 -34.81 30.12
N ILE A 31 44.56 -35.04 31.43
CA ILE A 31 43.53 -35.31 32.43
C ILE A 31 42.61 -34.11 32.61
N ILE A 32 43.17 -32.90 32.66
CA ILE A 32 42.38 -31.67 32.77
C ILE A 32 41.53 -31.43 31.52
N ILE A 33 42.10 -31.63 30.34
CA ILE A 33 41.36 -31.54 29.06
C ILE A 33 40.21 -32.56 29.03
N GLY A 34 40.45 -33.78 29.49
CA GLY A 34 39.42 -34.81 29.62
C GLY A 34 38.30 -34.40 30.57
N LYS A 35 38.64 -33.82 31.73
CA LYS A 35 37.64 -33.30 32.67
C LYS A 35 36.84 -32.13 32.08
N ILE A 36 37.50 -31.20 31.40
CA ILE A 36 36.84 -30.07 30.75
C ILE A 36 35.84 -30.57 29.70
N SER A 37 36.23 -31.54 28.88
CA SER A 37 35.35 -32.13 27.86
C SER A 37 34.13 -32.82 28.48
N LEU A 38 34.31 -33.52 29.59
CA LEU A 38 33.24 -34.19 30.32
C LEU A 38 32.26 -33.17 30.95
N LEU A 39 32.78 -32.10 31.54
CA LEU A 39 31.97 -31.03 32.12
C LEU A 39 31.19 -30.26 31.03
N HIS A 40 31.80 -30.03 29.87
CA HIS A 40 31.09 -29.43 28.75
C HIS A 40 29.93 -30.30 28.27
N ALA A 41 30.12 -31.62 28.16
CA ALA A 41 29.05 -32.53 27.77
C ALA A 41 27.92 -32.57 28.83
N GLU A 42 28.26 -32.54 30.11
CA GLU A 42 27.27 -32.46 31.19
C GLU A 42 26.51 -31.14 31.19
N LEU A 43 27.22 -30.02 30.99
CA LEU A 43 26.62 -28.69 30.86
C LEU A 43 25.63 -28.64 29.69
N GLN A 44 26.03 -29.13 28.51
CA GLN A 44 25.18 -29.21 27.35
C GLN A 44 23.90 -30.04 27.60
N GLY A 45 24.05 -31.18 28.33
CA GLY A 45 22.91 -32.01 28.74
C GLY A 45 21.95 -31.28 29.69
N LEU A 46 22.48 -30.51 30.63
CA LEU A 46 21.67 -29.71 31.56
C LEU A 46 20.99 -28.52 30.87
N GLU A 47 21.68 -27.87 29.96
CA GLU A 47 21.10 -26.77 29.15
C GLU A 47 19.92 -27.27 28.28
N GLU A 48 20.05 -28.47 27.68
CA GLU A 48 18.96 -29.10 26.92
C GLU A 48 17.75 -29.38 27.82
N GLN A 49 17.97 -29.99 28.98
CA GLN A 49 16.91 -30.24 29.96
C GLN A 49 16.26 -28.95 30.47
N LEU A 50 17.03 -27.88 30.67
CA LEU A 50 16.52 -26.57 31.07
C LEU A 50 15.62 -26.01 29.98
N ARG A 51 16.06 -26.05 28.72
CA ARG A 51 15.32 -25.60 27.56
C ARG A 51 13.99 -26.33 27.40
N GLU A 52 14.01 -27.67 27.57
CA GLU A 52 12.79 -28.48 27.50
C GLU A 52 11.79 -28.09 28.60
N ARG A 53 12.26 -27.90 29.83
CA ARG A 53 11.40 -27.52 30.97
C ARG A 53 10.86 -26.10 30.83
N GLN A 54 11.68 -25.16 30.41
CA GLN A 54 11.25 -23.79 30.09
C GLN A 54 10.22 -23.79 28.97
N GLY A 55 10.44 -24.59 27.91
CA GLY A 55 9.49 -24.78 26.83
C GLY A 55 8.14 -25.36 27.31
N ALA A 56 8.16 -26.28 28.30
CA ALA A 56 6.92 -26.81 28.89
C ALA A 56 6.14 -25.75 29.70
N LEU A 57 6.83 -24.79 30.32
CA LEU A 57 6.24 -23.71 31.10
C LEU A 57 5.87 -22.48 30.26
N SER A 58 6.18 -22.47 28.97
CA SER A 58 5.95 -21.32 28.07
C SER A 58 4.49 -20.85 28.12
N PRO A 59 4.23 -19.55 28.36
CA PRO A 59 2.88 -18.96 28.38
C PRO A 59 2.09 -19.21 27.09
N VAL A 60 2.79 -19.29 25.95
CA VAL A 60 2.19 -19.55 24.64
C VAL A 60 1.40 -20.87 24.59
N ARG A 61 1.79 -21.88 25.38
CA ARG A 61 1.05 -23.15 25.48
C ARG A 61 -0.33 -23.03 26.11
N ARG A 62 -0.59 -21.92 26.81
CA ARG A 62 -1.86 -21.64 27.51
C ARG A 62 -2.80 -20.79 26.66
N LEU A 63 -2.33 -20.29 25.50
CA LEU A 63 -3.16 -19.46 24.62
C LEU A 63 -4.26 -20.32 23.99
N PRO A 64 -5.50 -19.82 24.00
CA PRO A 64 -6.59 -20.40 23.22
C PRO A 64 -6.25 -20.45 21.73
N PRO A 65 -6.77 -21.41 20.97
CA PRO A 65 -6.55 -21.50 19.52
C PRO A 65 -6.95 -20.24 18.76
N GLU A 66 -7.96 -19.52 19.23
CA GLU A 66 -8.47 -18.27 18.65
C GLU A 66 -7.42 -17.15 18.74
N ILE A 67 -6.78 -17.02 19.90
CA ILE A 67 -5.72 -16.01 20.10
C ILE A 67 -4.46 -16.39 19.31
N LEU A 68 -4.13 -17.67 19.23
CA LEU A 68 -3.04 -18.13 18.36
C LEU A 68 -3.34 -17.83 16.89
N ALA A 69 -4.58 -18.02 16.44
CA ALA A 69 -4.99 -17.71 15.08
C ALA A 69 -4.88 -16.21 14.76
N GLU A 70 -5.23 -15.32 15.71
CA GLU A 70 -5.05 -13.87 15.54
C GLU A 70 -3.55 -13.49 15.49
N ILE A 71 -2.72 -14.10 16.35
CA ILE A 71 -1.26 -13.89 16.30
C ILE A 71 -0.70 -14.34 14.95
N PHE A 72 -1.13 -15.50 14.43
CA PHE A 72 -0.71 -15.99 13.12
C PHE A 72 -1.17 -15.05 11.99
N SER A 73 -2.40 -14.56 12.07
CA SER A 73 -2.94 -13.60 11.10
C SER A 73 -2.16 -12.28 11.09
N SER A 74 -1.65 -11.86 12.24
CA SER A 74 -0.82 -10.65 12.36
C SER A 74 0.64 -10.87 11.94
N SER A 75 1.11 -12.12 11.92
CA SER A 75 2.48 -12.46 11.52
C SER A 75 2.62 -12.76 10.02
N VAL A 76 1.50 -13.09 9.35
CA VAL A 76 1.44 -13.38 7.91
C VAL A 76 0.37 -12.50 7.28
N GLU A 77 0.72 -11.25 6.99
CA GLU A 77 -0.20 -10.26 6.43
C GLU A 77 -0.23 -10.30 4.89
N GLY A 78 -1.37 -9.91 4.32
CA GLY A 78 -1.52 -9.74 2.88
C GLY A 78 -1.80 -11.03 2.10
N ILE A 79 -1.39 -11.04 0.84
CA ILE A 79 -1.49 -12.21 -0.05
C ILE A 79 -0.23 -13.04 0.16
N LEU A 80 -0.41 -14.31 0.57
CA LEU A 80 0.71 -15.16 0.95
C LEU A 80 1.51 -15.61 -0.27
N ASP A 81 2.73 -15.14 -0.37
CA ASP A 81 3.76 -15.62 -1.29
C ASP A 81 4.39 -16.95 -0.81
N SER A 82 5.49 -17.38 -1.41
CA SER A 82 6.19 -18.60 -1.01
C SER A 82 6.67 -18.57 0.43
N GLU A 83 7.27 -17.45 0.85
CA GLU A 83 7.81 -17.29 2.20
C GLU A 83 6.70 -17.27 3.25
N GLY A 84 5.62 -16.52 3.00
CA GLY A 84 4.44 -16.46 3.86
C GLY A 84 3.74 -17.82 4.01
N ARG A 85 3.67 -18.60 2.89
CA ARG A 85 3.12 -19.96 2.94
C ARG A 85 3.99 -20.90 3.78
N ASP A 86 5.31 -20.87 3.59
CA ASP A 86 6.25 -21.70 4.33
C ASP A 86 6.22 -21.32 5.82
N ALA A 87 6.21 -20.03 6.15
CA ALA A 87 6.04 -19.55 7.52
C ALA A 87 4.75 -20.07 8.17
N LEU A 88 3.62 -20.02 7.45
CA LEU A 88 2.35 -20.56 7.95
C LEU A 88 2.40 -22.08 8.16
N LEU A 89 3.06 -22.81 7.28
CA LEU A 89 3.25 -24.26 7.42
C LEU A 89 4.15 -24.57 8.62
N ASP A 90 5.23 -23.83 8.80
CA ASP A 90 6.15 -23.96 9.95
C ASP A 90 5.44 -23.71 11.28
N LEU A 91 4.58 -22.68 11.37
CA LEU A 91 3.71 -22.48 12.53
C LEU A 91 2.86 -23.73 12.83
N GLY A 92 2.35 -24.38 11.80
CA GLY A 92 1.60 -25.64 11.92
C GLY A 92 2.45 -26.85 12.34
N LEU A 93 3.78 -26.77 12.22
CA LEU A 93 4.71 -27.84 12.62
C LEU A 93 5.18 -27.71 14.09
N VAL A 94 5.02 -26.56 14.73
CA VAL A 94 5.48 -26.32 16.11
C VAL A 94 4.86 -27.30 17.11
N CYS A 95 3.53 -27.45 17.12
CA CYS A 95 2.84 -28.44 17.95
C CYS A 95 1.40 -28.69 17.48
N LYS A 96 0.74 -29.71 18.06
CA LYS A 96 -0.64 -30.06 17.70
C LYS A 96 -1.64 -28.92 17.92
N ASN A 97 -1.46 -28.11 18.97
CA ASN A 97 -2.35 -26.97 19.25
C ASN A 97 -2.19 -25.86 18.19
N TRP A 98 -0.97 -25.53 17.81
CA TRP A 98 -0.68 -24.56 16.76
C TRP A 98 -1.23 -25.02 15.39
N ARG A 99 -1.02 -26.30 15.07
CA ARG A 99 -1.63 -26.87 13.85
C ARG A 99 -3.14 -26.77 13.85
N ARG A 100 -3.79 -27.03 14.99
CA ARG A 100 -5.25 -26.88 15.13
C ARG A 100 -5.66 -25.42 14.96
N ALA A 101 -4.94 -24.47 15.54
CA ALA A 101 -5.19 -23.05 15.41
C ALA A 101 -5.04 -22.59 13.94
N SER A 102 -3.93 -22.96 13.26
CA SER A 102 -3.71 -22.58 11.86
C SER A 102 -4.75 -23.18 10.93
N LEU A 103 -5.07 -24.47 11.05
CA LEU A 103 -6.07 -25.13 10.20
C LEU A 103 -7.50 -24.68 10.49
N GLY A 104 -7.80 -24.27 11.72
CA GLY A 104 -9.12 -23.76 12.13
C GLY A 104 -9.35 -22.29 11.75
N SER A 105 -8.30 -21.54 11.42
CA SER A 105 -8.41 -20.14 11.00
C SER A 105 -8.56 -20.04 9.48
N HIS A 106 -9.79 -20.03 8.99
CA HIS A 106 -10.10 -19.95 7.57
C HIS A 106 -9.48 -18.74 6.87
N ARG A 107 -9.27 -17.62 7.58
CA ARG A 107 -8.67 -16.39 7.03
C ARG A 107 -7.24 -16.59 6.54
N LEU A 108 -6.45 -17.44 7.22
CA LEU A 108 -5.06 -17.73 6.85
C LEU A 108 -4.93 -18.44 5.50
N TRP A 109 -6.01 -19.05 5.01
CA TRP A 109 -6.03 -19.82 3.76
C TRP A 109 -6.81 -19.11 2.64
N ALA A 110 -7.29 -17.89 2.90
CA ALA A 110 -8.15 -17.18 1.97
C ALA A 110 -7.39 -16.50 0.82
N SER A 111 -6.06 -16.37 0.93
CA SER A 111 -5.23 -15.73 -0.09
C SER A 111 -3.99 -16.57 -0.40
N ILE A 112 -3.55 -16.52 -1.65
CA ILE A 112 -2.33 -17.18 -2.11
C ILE A 112 -1.78 -16.44 -3.33
N SER A 113 -0.45 -16.20 -3.32
CA SER A 113 0.32 -15.76 -4.47
C SER A 113 1.13 -16.92 -5.03
N VAL A 114 1.17 -17.05 -6.33
CA VAL A 114 1.92 -18.07 -7.04
C VAL A 114 2.73 -17.39 -8.13
N ASP A 115 4.03 -17.65 -8.14
CA ASP A 115 4.91 -17.21 -9.21
C ASP A 115 4.97 -18.23 -10.37
N ARG A 116 5.57 -17.82 -11.47
CA ARG A 116 5.69 -18.64 -12.69
C ARG A 116 6.35 -19.99 -12.45
N HIS A 117 7.37 -20.06 -11.59
CA HIS A 117 8.16 -21.29 -11.37
C HIS A 117 7.40 -22.34 -10.56
N GLN A 118 6.40 -21.91 -9.83
CA GLN A 118 5.58 -22.76 -8.94
C GLN A 118 4.34 -23.33 -9.63
N CYS A 119 4.02 -22.89 -10.85
CA CYS A 119 2.77 -23.23 -11.51
C CYS A 119 2.94 -24.44 -12.45
N ASN A 120 2.70 -25.65 -11.94
CA ASN A 120 2.65 -26.88 -12.72
C ASN A 120 1.37 -27.68 -12.40
N GLU A 121 1.12 -28.80 -13.08
CA GLU A 121 -0.12 -29.57 -12.91
C GLU A 121 -0.34 -30.08 -11.47
N THR A 122 0.75 -30.40 -10.76
CA THR A 122 0.72 -30.74 -9.32
C THR A 122 0.35 -29.54 -8.46
N SER A 123 0.65 -28.33 -8.92
CA SER A 123 0.36 -27.09 -8.22
C SER A 123 -1.12 -26.77 -8.24
N TYR A 124 -1.88 -27.05 -9.31
CA TYR A 124 -3.31 -26.85 -9.35
C TYR A 124 -4.03 -27.48 -8.16
N GLN A 125 -3.75 -28.77 -7.90
CA GLN A 125 -4.39 -29.49 -6.78
C GLN A 125 -4.02 -28.88 -5.42
N LYS A 126 -2.77 -28.44 -5.25
CA LYS A 126 -2.29 -27.79 -4.02
C LYS A 126 -2.97 -26.44 -3.82
N ILE A 127 -3.08 -25.62 -4.88
CA ILE A 127 -3.76 -24.32 -4.85
C ILE A 127 -5.23 -24.50 -4.48
N VAL A 128 -5.92 -25.43 -5.12
CA VAL A 128 -7.33 -25.74 -4.82
C VAL A 128 -7.50 -26.24 -3.40
N ALA A 129 -6.62 -27.14 -2.94
CA ALA A 129 -6.65 -27.64 -1.55
C ALA A 129 -6.38 -26.53 -0.54
N TRP A 130 -5.50 -25.58 -0.86
CA TRP A 130 -5.23 -24.39 -0.06
C TRP A 130 -6.49 -23.52 0.06
N LEU A 131 -7.01 -23.08 -1.06
CA LEU A 131 -8.17 -22.20 -1.13
C LEU A 131 -9.45 -22.85 -0.54
N ASN A 132 -9.60 -24.16 -0.62
CA ASN A 132 -10.74 -24.86 -0.01
C ASN A 132 -10.73 -24.84 1.53
N ARG A 133 -9.56 -24.67 2.15
CA ARG A 133 -9.46 -24.50 3.61
C ARG A 133 -10.04 -23.17 4.11
N SER A 134 -10.16 -22.19 3.25
CA SER A 134 -10.81 -20.92 3.60
C SER A 134 -12.32 -21.02 3.78
N GLY A 135 -12.94 -22.18 3.47
CA GLY A 135 -14.40 -22.35 3.53
C GLY A 135 -15.12 -21.38 2.58
N ASP A 136 -16.10 -20.67 3.12
CA ASP A 136 -16.93 -19.71 2.35
C ASP A 136 -16.36 -18.29 2.34
N LEU A 137 -15.18 -18.07 2.93
CA LEU A 137 -14.54 -16.74 2.91
C LEU A 137 -14.17 -16.33 1.49
N PRO A 138 -14.17 -15.00 1.20
CA PRO A 138 -13.70 -14.46 -0.06
C PRO A 138 -12.26 -14.90 -0.36
N LYS A 139 -12.06 -15.48 -1.55
CA LYS A 139 -10.77 -16.03 -1.96
C LYS A 139 -10.04 -15.06 -2.87
N THR A 140 -8.78 -14.82 -2.55
CA THR A 140 -7.86 -14.01 -3.37
C THR A 140 -6.79 -14.90 -3.96
N PHE A 141 -6.62 -14.82 -5.27
CA PHE A 141 -5.54 -15.47 -5.98
C PHE A 141 -4.69 -14.43 -6.69
N MET A 142 -3.38 -14.52 -6.54
CA MET A 142 -2.42 -13.68 -7.24
C MET A 142 -1.51 -14.54 -8.09
N PHE A 143 -1.38 -14.19 -9.36
CA PHE A 143 -0.40 -14.76 -10.26
C PHE A 143 0.57 -13.67 -10.68
N ASP A 144 1.82 -13.82 -10.23
CA ASP A 144 2.89 -12.87 -10.51
C ASP A 144 3.80 -13.42 -11.60
N HIS A 145 3.83 -12.72 -12.72
CA HIS A 145 4.65 -13.04 -13.88
C HIS A 145 5.57 -11.86 -14.27
N ILE A 146 5.74 -10.88 -13.40
CA ILE A 146 6.72 -9.82 -13.64
C ILE A 146 8.09 -10.37 -13.25
N ASP A 147 8.81 -10.89 -14.24
CA ASP A 147 10.23 -11.14 -14.12
C ASP A 147 10.97 -10.22 -15.08
N LEU A 148 12.13 -9.73 -14.66
CA LEU A 148 12.98 -8.85 -15.47
C LEU A 148 13.51 -9.53 -16.76
N ASP A 149 13.37 -10.85 -16.84
CA ASP A 149 13.67 -11.61 -18.05
C ASP A 149 12.40 -11.66 -18.92
N TYR A 150 12.43 -10.92 -19.99
CA TYR A 150 11.38 -10.70 -20.98
C TYR A 150 10.61 -11.97 -21.36
N CYS A 151 9.28 -11.91 -21.33
CA CYS A 151 8.48 -12.86 -22.07
C CYS A 151 8.47 -12.38 -23.53
N GLU A 152 9.32 -12.93 -24.34
CA GLU A 152 9.37 -12.68 -25.79
C GLU A 152 8.18 -13.34 -26.50
N CYS A 153 6.95 -12.98 -26.14
CA CYS A 153 5.74 -13.56 -26.74
C CYS A 153 5.62 -13.32 -28.23
N GLU A 154 6.46 -12.46 -28.82
CA GLU A 154 6.49 -12.17 -30.25
C GLU A 154 7.57 -12.92 -31.02
N ASP A 155 8.75 -13.16 -30.42
CA ASP A 155 9.92 -13.69 -31.12
C ASP A 155 10.20 -15.17 -30.79
N HIS A 156 9.42 -15.81 -29.90
CA HIS A 156 9.65 -17.22 -29.58
C HIS A 156 9.13 -18.16 -30.64
N ASP A 157 10.01 -19.05 -31.03
CA ASP A 157 9.58 -20.37 -31.54
C ASP A 157 8.75 -21.02 -30.40
N PRO A 158 7.42 -21.18 -30.55
CA PRO A 158 6.55 -21.75 -29.51
C PRO A 158 7.00 -23.18 -29.04
N ALA A 159 8.03 -23.71 -29.64
CA ALA A 159 8.64 -24.99 -29.27
C ALA A 159 9.69 -24.85 -28.14
N GLU A 160 10.24 -23.65 -27.86
CA GLU A 160 11.31 -23.49 -26.87
C GLU A 160 10.81 -23.17 -25.47
N GLU A 161 9.99 -22.15 -25.28
CA GLU A 161 9.30 -21.89 -23.98
C GLU A 161 7.91 -21.28 -24.18
N PRO A 162 6.83 -21.97 -23.77
CA PRO A 162 5.48 -21.44 -23.91
C PRO A 162 5.27 -20.26 -22.93
N CYS A 163 4.50 -19.27 -23.38
CA CYS A 163 4.08 -18.15 -22.53
C CYS A 163 3.47 -18.66 -21.22
N GLN A 164 3.91 -18.12 -20.09
CA GLN A 164 3.44 -18.54 -18.76
C GLN A 164 1.95 -18.29 -18.55
N MET A 165 1.36 -17.36 -19.29
CA MET A 165 -0.09 -17.15 -19.31
C MET A 165 -0.85 -18.28 -20.05
N SER A 166 -0.14 -19.16 -20.75
CA SER A 166 -0.66 -20.42 -21.28
C SER A 166 -0.59 -21.58 -20.28
N ASN A 167 -0.19 -21.30 -19.03
CA ASN A 167 0.00 -22.33 -18.01
C ASN A 167 -1.31 -23.10 -17.73
N PRO A 168 -1.32 -24.44 -17.91
CA PRO A 168 -2.54 -25.24 -17.77
C PRO A 168 -3.16 -25.19 -16.38
N ALA A 169 -2.36 -25.00 -15.32
CA ALA A 169 -2.87 -24.91 -13.96
C ALA A 169 -3.61 -23.59 -13.73
N LEU A 170 -3.08 -22.46 -14.26
CA LEU A 170 -3.74 -21.16 -14.22
C LEU A 170 -5.06 -21.18 -15.01
N ILE A 171 -5.02 -21.65 -16.25
CA ILE A 171 -6.20 -21.76 -17.11
C ILE A 171 -7.27 -22.63 -16.44
N LYS A 172 -6.89 -23.79 -15.90
CA LYS A 172 -7.80 -24.69 -15.19
C LYS A 172 -8.37 -24.04 -13.93
N LEU A 173 -7.56 -23.27 -13.18
CA LEU A 173 -8.02 -22.54 -12.00
C LEU A 173 -9.11 -21.51 -12.35
N LEU A 174 -8.91 -20.77 -13.43
CA LEU A 174 -9.83 -19.73 -13.87
C LEU A 174 -11.07 -20.28 -14.60
N SER A 175 -10.97 -21.49 -15.19
CA SER A 175 -12.07 -22.12 -15.93
C SER A 175 -12.96 -23.02 -15.07
N VAL A 176 -12.37 -23.85 -14.18
CA VAL A 176 -13.09 -24.89 -13.42
C VAL A 176 -12.68 -24.94 -11.94
N GLY A 177 -11.88 -24.01 -11.46
CA GLY A 177 -11.41 -23.94 -10.08
C GLY A 177 -12.48 -23.52 -9.08
N PRO A 178 -12.10 -23.27 -7.81
CA PRO A 178 -13.00 -22.72 -6.81
C PRO A 178 -13.37 -21.27 -7.16
N LYS A 179 -14.54 -20.83 -6.72
CA LYS A 179 -14.99 -19.45 -6.90
C LYS A 179 -13.99 -18.49 -6.26
N LEU A 180 -13.49 -17.54 -7.04
CA LEU A 180 -12.60 -16.48 -6.59
C LEU A 180 -13.39 -15.19 -6.38
N HIS A 181 -12.97 -14.40 -5.38
CA HIS A 181 -13.50 -13.06 -5.13
C HIS A 181 -12.60 -11.99 -5.76
N LYS A 182 -11.30 -12.09 -5.52
CA LYS A 182 -10.29 -11.18 -6.10
C LYS A 182 -9.25 -11.99 -6.87
N LEU A 183 -8.92 -11.48 -8.04
CA LEU A 183 -7.81 -11.95 -8.85
C LEU A 183 -6.80 -10.83 -9.05
N VAL A 184 -5.53 -11.10 -8.82
CA VAL A 184 -4.40 -10.23 -9.15
C VAL A 184 -3.59 -10.90 -10.24
N LEU A 185 -3.49 -10.25 -11.38
CA LEU A 185 -2.69 -10.71 -12.52
C LEU A 185 -1.64 -9.67 -12.85
N ARG A 186 -0.39 -10.08 -12.81
CA ARG A 186 0.75 -9.31 -13.29
C ARG A 186 1.30 -9.95 -14.53
N CYS A 187 1.23 -9.25 -15.64
CA CYS A 187 1.59 -9.74 -16.96
C CYS A 187 2.79 -8.96 -17.52
N SER A 188 3.79 -9.64 -18.05
CA SER A 188 4.97 -9.01 -18.67
C SER A 188 4.60 -8.19 -19.90
N SER A 189 3.49 -8.49 -20.59
CA SER A 189 3.00 -7.72 -21.72
C SER A 189 1.49 -7.87 -21.90
N HIS A 190 0.90 -6.97 -22.68
CA HIS A 190 -0.49 -7.06 -23.10
C HIS A 190 -0.75 -8.32 -23.96
N LEU A 191 0.23 -8.81 -24.70
CA LEU A 191 0.14 -10.03 -25.50
C LEU A 191 0.04 -11.29 -24.62
N CYS A 192 0.80 -11.34 -23.51
CA CYS A 192 0.67 -12.40 -22.52
C CYS A 192 -0.76 -12.48 -21.98
N PHE A 193 -1.36 -11.33 -21.70
CA PHE A 193 -2.74 -11.29 -21.24
C PHE A 193 -3.74 -11.73 -22.31
N ARG A 194 -3.51 -11.36 -23.58
CA ARG A 194 -4.32 -11.84 -24.73
C ARG A 194 -4.28 -13.37 -24.81
N THR A 195 -3.09 -13.96 -24.70
CA THR A 195 -2.90 -15.42 -24.69
C THR A 195 -3.69 -16.09 -23.57
N LEU A 196 -3.72 -15.50 -22.36
CA LEU A 196 -4.55 -16.02 -21.28
C LEU A 196 -6.05 -16.01 -21.63
N LEU A 197 -6.55 -14.89 -22.17
CA LEU A 197 -7.96 -14.75 -22.53
C LEU A 197 -8.38 -15.75 -23.62
N GLU A 198 -7.54 -15.96 -24.61
CA GLU A 198 -7.77 -16.95 -25.68
C GLU A 198 -7.87 -18.38 -25.13
N ASN A 199 -7.00 -18.72 -24.16
CA ASN A 199 -6.99 -20.04 -23.53
C ASN A 199 -8.15 -20.27 -22.56
N ILE A 200 -8.64 -19.24 -21.86
CA ILE A 200 -9.84 -19.34 -21.03
C ILE A 200 -11.09 -19.54 -21.90
N GLY A 201 -11.05 -19.06 -23.13
CA GLY A 201 -12.13 -19.15 -24.11
C GLY A 201 -13.12 -17.97 -24.03
N PRO A 202 -13.82 -17.69 -25.17
CA PRO A 202 -14.50 -16.41 -25.37
C PRO A 202 -15.85 -16.26 -24.65
N GLU A 203 -16.55 -17.33 -24.31
CA GLU A 203 -17.91 -17.22 -23.77
C GLU A 203 -18.12 -17.98 -22.46
N PRO A 204 -18.79 -17.32 -21.47
CA PRO A 204 -19.21 -17.99 -20.25
C PRO A 204 -20.34 -18.99 -20.55
N ASP A 205 -20.26 -20.19 -19.95
CA ASP A 205 -21.41 -21.06 -19.86
C ASP A 205 -22.41 -20.45 -18.84
N LEU A 206 -23.56 -20.00 -19.31
CA LEU A 206 -24.60 -19.39 -18.47
C LEU A 206 -25.11 -20.35 -17.37
N MET A 207 -24.96 -21.66 -17.58
CA MET A 207 -25.40 -22.68 -16.63
C MET A 207 -24.33 -22.98 -15.58
N ASN A 208 -23.05 -22.86 -15.93
CA ASN A 208 -21.90 -23.06 -15.04
C ASN A 208 -20.89 -21.93 -15.21
N PRO A 209 -21.07 -20.79 -14.53
CA PRO A 209 -20.16 -19.68 -14.65
C PRO A 209 -18.76 -20.06 -14.15
N ARG A 210 -17.75 -19.75 -14.94
CA ARG A 210 -16.35 -19.98 -14.60
C ARG A 210 -15.94 -19.11 -13.41
N PRO A 211 -14.93 -19.48 -12.59
CA PRO A 211 -14.38 -18.60 -11.55
C PRO A 211 -14.01 -17.22 -12.10
N TRP A 212 -13.46 -17.14 -13.33
CA TRP A 212 -13.19 -15.90 -14.06
C TRP A 212 -14.42 -14.98 -14.17
N ASP A 213 -15.56 -15.51 -14.54
CA ASP A 213 -16.78 -14.72 -14.78
C ASP A 213 -17.47 -14.27 -13.48
N THR A 214 -17.10 -14.84 -12.34
CA THR A 214 -17.70 -14.54 -11.03
C THR A 214 -16.84 -13.62 -10.15
N LEU A 215 -15.75 -13.10 -10.69
CA LEU A 215 -14.87 -12.17 -9.98
C LEU A 215 -15.63 -10.91 -9.59
N GLN A 216 -15.32 -10.39 -8.41
CA GLN A 216 -15.82 -9.11 -7.94
C GLN A 216 -14.74 -8.03 -7.98
N SER A 217 -13.48 -8.43 -7.87
CA SER A 217 -12.33 -7.54 -7.93
C SER A 217 -11.26 -8.11 -8.86
N LEU A 218 -10.78 -7.28 -9.76
CA LEU A 218 -9.66 -7.59 -10.64
C LEU A 218 -8.59 -6.51 -10.50
N GLU A 219 -7.37 -6.94 -10.24
CA GLU A 219 -6.16 -6.13 -10.31
C GLU A 219 -5.35 -6.67 -11.50
N LEU A 220 -5.16 -5.84 -12.51
CA LEU A 220 -4.48 -6.20 -13.74
C LEU A 220 -3.31 -5.26 -13.98
N GLU A 221 -2.11 -5.78 -13.88
CA GLU A 221 -0.89 -5.06 -14.20
C GLU A 221 -0.34 -5.57 -15.53
N LEU A 222 -0.26 -4.65 -16.49
CA LEU A 222 0.31 -4.88 -17.81
C LEU A 222 1.64 -4.14 -17.90
N ALA A 223 2.74 -4.87 -17.74
CA ALA A 223 4.05 -4.34 -18.07
C ALA A 223 4.21 -4.30 -19.61
N THR A 224 5.21 -3.62 -20.11
CA THR A 224 5.62 -3.76 -21.51
C THR A 224 7.00 -4.40 -21.55
N ALA A 225 7.13 -5.42 -22.36
CA ALA A 225 8.43 -5.76 -22.92
C ALA A 225 8.74 -4.75 -24.04
N ASP A 226 9.98 -4.30 -24.11
CA ASP A 226 10.45 -3.21 -25.02
C ASP A 226 10.27 -3.46 -26.52
N SER A 227 9.75 -4.61 -26.93
CA SER A 227 9.71 -5.05 -28.32
C SER A 227 8.38 -4.87 -29.04
N SER A 228 7.30 -4.59 -28.30
CA SER A 228 5.97 -4.56 -28.91
C SER A 228 5.17 -3.33 -28.48
N PRO A 229 5.03 -2.32 -29.35
CA PRO A 229 4.18 -1.18 -29.06
C PRO A 229 2.73 -1.62 -28.84
N TRP A 230 2.00 -0.85 -28.03
CA TRP A 230 0.58 -1.09 -27.80
C TRP A 230 -0.22 -0.90 -29.08
N ASP A 231 -0.82 -1.98 -29.56
CA ASP A 231 -1.73 -1.96 -30.72
C ASP A 231 -3.17 -2.21 -30.25
N GLU A 232 -3.93 -1.14 -30.12
CA GLU A 232 -5.34 -1.24 -29.77
C GLU A 232 -6.18 -1.45 -31.02
N PRO A 233 -6.94 -2.54 -31.11
CA PRO A 233 -7.75 -2.82 -32.29
C PRO A 233 -8.84 -1.77 -32.52
N LEU A 234 -9.05 -1.36 -33.75
CA LEU A 234 -10.15 -0.47 -34.14
C LEU A 234 -11.53 -1.07 -33.81
N GLU A 235 -11.65 -2.38 -33.88
CA GLU A 235 -12.88 -3.11 -33.53
C GLU A 235 -12.90 -3.40 -32.02
N ALA A 236 -13.83 -2.76 -31.31
CA ALA A 236 -13.92 -2.87 -29.84
C ALA A 236 -14.06 -4.31 -29.32
N SER A 237 -14.67 -5.22 -30.11
CA SER A 237 -14.78 -6.65 -29.76
C SER A 237 -13.44 -7.40 -29.74
N LYS A 238 -12.41 -6.85 -30.36
CA LYS A 238 -11.05 -7.41 -30.40
C LYS A 238 -10.15 -6.80 -29.32
N SER A 239 -10.62 -5.77 -28.61
CA SER A 239 -9.89 -5.19 -27.50
C SER A 239 -9.70 -6.21 -26.37
N LEU A 240 -8.55 -6.17 -25.72
CA LEU A 240 -8.27 -6.97 -24.54
C LEU A 240 -9.32 -6.76 -23.45
N PHE A 241 -9.77 -5.53 -23.28
CA PHE A 241 -10.73 -5.15 -22.26
C PHE A 241 -12.14 -5.68 -22.50
N TYR A 242 -12.47 -6.08 -23.75
CA TYR A 242 -13.79 -6.61 -24.09
C TYR A 242 -14.09 -7.93 -23.35
N HIS A 243 -13.06 -8.72 -23.06
CA HIS A 243 -13.18 -10.03 -22.44
C HIS A 243 -12.98 -10.00 -20.91
N LEU A 244 -12.84 -8.81 -20.32
CA LEU A 244 -12.77 -8.67 -18.87
C LEU A 244 -14.10 -9.06 -18.21
N PRO A 245 -14.03 -9.70 -17.01
CA PRO A 245 -15.23 -10.05 -16.26
C PRO A 245 -15.92 -8.79 -15.73
N GLN A 246 -17.23 -8.89 -15.48
CA GLN A 246 -18.01 -7.81 -14.88
C GLN A 246 -17.67 -7.68 -13.40
N VAL A 247 -16.68 -6.86 -13.07
CA VAL A 247 -16.24 -6.62 -11.71
C VAL A 247 -16.83 -5.33 -11.11
N THR A 248 -16.87 -5.25 -9.80
CA THR A 248 -17.24 -4.03 -9.07
C THR A 248 -16.03 -3.23 -8.63
N SER A 249 -14.86 -3.85 -8.60
CA SER A 249 -13.57 -3.20 -8.30
C SER A 249 -12.56 -3.56 -9.38
N LEU A 250 -12.03 -2.56 -10.04
CA LEU A 250 -10.96 -2.70 -11.04
C LEU A 250 -9.76 -1.86 -10.61
N ASP A 251 -8.61 -2.51 -10.56
CA ASP A 251 -7.30 -1.88 -10.41
C ASP A 251 -6.51 -2.17 -11.68
N LEU A 252 -6.25 -1.14 -12.48
CA LEU A 252 -5.67 -1.25 -13.80
C LEU A 252 -4.36 -0.49 -13.89
N HIS A 253 -3.28 -1.24 -14.09
CA HIS A 253 -1.97 -0.71 -14.40
C HIS A 253 -1.71 -0.90 -15.89
N ILE A 254 -1.86 0.16 -16.66
CA ILE A 254 -1.47 0.15 -18.06
C ILE A 254 0.05 0.35 -18.20
N PRO A 255 0.66 -0.09 -19.30
CA PRO A 255 2.09 0.10 -19.54
C PRO A 255 2.53 1.57 -19.43
N TYR A 256 3.81 1.82 -19.14
CA TYR A 256 4.36 3.17 -19.23
C TYR A 256 4.28 3.68 -20.67
N SER A 257 3.93 4.96 -20.83
CA SER A 257 3.82 5.57 -22.16
C SER A 257 5.13 5.48 -22.94
N SER A 258 6.28 5.66 -22.25
CA SER A 258 7.61 5.57 -22.85
C SER A 258 7.95 4.20 -23.42
N SER A 259 7.36 3.13 -22.88
CA SER A 259 7.56 1.76 -23.33
C SER A 259 6.42 1.24 -24.23
N ALA A 260 5.22 1.81 -24.10
CA ALA A 260 4.08 1.43 -24.93
C ALA A 260 4.19 1.96 -26.37
N PHE A 261 4.94 3.02 -26.61
CA PHE A 261 5.01 3.70 -27.89
C PHE A 261 6.47 4.00 -28.26
N GLU A 262 7.07 3.15 -29.08
CA GLU A 262 8.42 3.39 -29.59
C GLU A 262 8.45 4.61 -30.51
N GLY A 263 9.21 5.61 -30.15
CA GLY A 263 9.68 6.69 -31.02
C GLY A 263 9.07 8.07 -30.81
N ASP A 264 7.78 8.24 -30.58
CA ASP A 264 7.19 9.56 -30.31
C ASP A 264 6.03 9.48 -29.30
N PRO A 265 6.19 10.07 -28.11
CA PRO A 265 5.08 10.18 -27.14
C PRO A 265 3.84 10.87 -27.68
N SER A 266 3.93 11.57 -28.84
CA SER A 266 2.79 12.17 -29.49
C SER A 266 1.83 11.13 -30.11
N ASP A 267 2.27 9.91 -30.37
CA ASP A 267 1.43 8.86 -30.93
C ASP A 267 0.43 8.27 -29.93
N THR A 268 0.64 8.47 -28.62
CA THR A 268 -0.35 8.11 -27.58
C THR A 268 -1.70 8.80 -27.76
N ARG A 269 -1.73 9.93 -28.48
CA ARG A 269 -2.95 10.72 -28.71
C ARG A 269 -3.97 10.03 -29.58
N THR A 270 -3.55 9.08 -30.40
CA THR A 270 -4.41 8.43 -31.40
C THR A 270 -5.00 7.09 -30.95
N VAL A 271 -4.48 6.53 -29.83
CA VAL A 271 -4.88 5.21 -29.35
C VAL A 271 -5.99 5.33 -28.32
N ALA A 272 -7.20 4.93 -28.70
CA ALA A 272 -8.33 4.86 -27.79
C ALA A 272 -8.30 3.53 -27.02
N LEU A 273 -8.22 3.58 -25.68
CA LEU A 273 -8.44 2.38 -24.86
C LEU A 273 -9.92 1.98 -24.95
N ASN A 274 -10.21 0.89 -25.67
CA ASN A 274 -11.57 0.40 -25.88
C ASN A 274 -12.10 -0.39 -24.67
N VAL A 275 -12.08 0.21 -23.47
CA VAL A 275 -12.67 -0.39 -22.28
C VAL A 275 -14.20 -0.36 -22.42
N PRO A 276 -14.90 -1.51 -22.36
CA PRO A 276 -16.33 -1.56 -22.61
C PRO A 276 -17.12 -0.72 -21.60
N PRO A 277 -18.07 0.12 -22.04
CA PRO A 277 -18.93 0.89 -21.14
C PRO A 277 -19.65 0.02 -20.09
N ARG A 278 -20.07 -1.19 -20.48
CA ARG A 278 -20.73 -2.14 -19.56
C ARG A 278 -19.88 -2.49 -18.35
N LEU A 279 -18.54 -2.62 -18.51
CA LEU A 279 -17.62 -2.87 -17.42
C LEU A 279 -17.53 -1.65 -16.50
N LEU A 280 -17.30 -0.48 -17.09
CA LEU A 280 -17.12 0.79 -16.38
C LEU A 280 -18.38 1.20 -15.60
N GLN A 281 -19.57 0.97 -16.16
CA GLN A 281 -20.85 1.23 -15.48
C GLN A 281 -21.05 0.36 -14.22
N GLY A 282 -20.48 -0.84 -14.18
CA GLY A 282 -20.54 -1.75 -13.05
C GLY A 282 -19.63 -1.38 -11.88
N LEU A 283 -18.61 -0.53 -12.14
CA LEU A 283 -17.58 -0.24 -11.14
C LEU A 283 -18.10 0.62 -10.00
N LYS A 284 -17.70 0.23 -8.79
CA LYS A 284 -17.80 1.00 -7.55
C LYS A 284 -16.44 1.55 -7.14
N SER A 285 -15.38 0.79 -7.35
CA SER A 285 -14.01 1.20 -7.10
C SER A 285 -13.19 1.08 -8.38
N PHE A 286 -12.52 2.15 -8.73
CA PHE A 286 -11.62 2.18 -9.87
C PHE A 286 -10.30 2.79 -9.46
N THR A 287 -9.23 1.98 -9.56
CA THR A 287 -7.85 2.43 -9.43
C THR A 287 -7.21 2.37 -10.81
N LEU A 288 -6.56 3.44 -11.23
CA LEU A 288 -5.91 3.54 -12.53
C LEU A 288 -4.48 4.07 -12.35
N HIS A 289 -3.52 3.28 -12.79
CA HIS A 289 -2.11 3.68 -12.90
C HIS A 289 -1.80 3.98 -14.36
N CYS A 290 -1.67 5.27 -14.70
CA CYS A 290 -1.63 5.73 -16.08
C CYS A 290 -0.82 7.02 -16.20
N ASP A 291 0.18 6.99 -17.08
CA ASP A 291 0.98 8.16 -17.52
C ASP A 291 0.67 8.57 -18.98
N TRP A 292 -0.39 8.00 -19.57
CA TRP A 292 -0.86 8.35 -20.90
C TRP A 292 -1.63 9.68 -20.89
N GLU A 293 -2.09 10.15 -22.05
CA GLU A 293 -2.83 11.42 -22.11
C GLU A 293 -4.10 11.44 -21.24
N GLY A 294 -4.40 12.59 -20.68
CA GLY A 294 -5.55 12.77 -19.79
C GLY A 294 -6.92 12.51 -20.45
N SER A 295 -7.00 12.61 -21.78
CA SER A 295 -8.17 12.23 -22.55
C SER A 295 -8.58 10.76 -22.35
N HIS A 296 -7.61 9.84 -22.18
CA HIS A 296 -7.90 8.43 -21.90
C HIS A 296 -8.60 8.25 -20.55
N ILE A 297 -8.17 9.00 -19.52
CA ILE A 297 -8.82 8.98 -18.21
C ILE A 297 -10.26 9.47 -18.32
N LEU A 298 -10.48 10.57 -19.05
CA LEU A 298 -11.82 11.12 -19.26
C LEU A 298 -12.71 10.18 -20.07
N ALA A 299 -12.15 9.49 -21.07
CA ALA A 299 -12.85 8.49 -21.88
C ALA A 299 -13.35 7.31 -21.04
N MET A 300 -12.59 6.87 -20.05
CA MET A 300 -13.02 5.83 -19.13
C MET A 300 -14.03 6.36 -18.12
N LEU A 301 -13.73 7.48 -17.47
CA LEU A 301 -14.56 8.03 -16.41
C LEU A 301 -15.96 8.42 -16.86
N GLN A 302 -16.16 8.81 -18.14
CA GLN A 302 -17.48 9.19 -18.65
C GLN A 302 -18.54 8.07 -18.54
N HIS A 303 -18.11 6.82 -18.41
CA HIS A 303 -18.97 5.66 -18.25
C HIS A 303 -19.08 5.15 -16.82
N CYS A 304 -18.33 5.73 -15.85
CA CYS A 304 -18.28 5.30 -14.46
C CYS A 304 -19.42 5.90 -13.62
N GLU A 305 -20.67 5.70 -14.01
CA GLU A 305 -21.84 6.33 -13.34
C GLU A 305 -22.06 5.87 -11.90
N ASN A 306 -21.57 4.69 -11.54
CA ASN A 306 -21.77 4.08 -10.22
C ASN A 306 -20.54 4.14 -9.31
N ILE A 307 -19.48 4.82 -9.75
CA ILE A 307 -18.22 4.88 -9.03
C ILE A 307 -18.37 5.57 -7.66
N GLU A 308 -17.87 4.93 -6.62
CA GLU A 308 -17.83 5.41 -5.25
C GLU A 308 -16.41 5.82 -4.83
N THR A 309 -15.39 5.13 -5.34
CA THR A 309 -13.98 5.38 -5.05
C THR A 309 -13.18 5.46 -6.35
N LEU A 310 -12.46 6.56 -6.54
CA LEU A 310 -11.52 6.77 -7.65
C LEU A 310 -10.13 7.01 -7.10
N ILE A 311 -9.18 6.21 -7.54
CA ILE A 311 -7.75 6.38 -7.29
C ILE A 311 -7.06 6.52 -8.63
N VAL A 312 -6.26 7.57 -8.82
CA VAL A 312 -5.44 7.75 -10.02
C VAL A 312 -4.00 7.95 -9.59
N ASP A 313 -3.13 7.06 -10.04
CA ASP A 313 -1.69 7.19 -9.92
C ASP A 313 -1.12 7.62 -11.26
N PHE A 314 -0.57 8.84 -11.28
CA PHE A 314 0.01 9.44 -12.49
C PHE A 314 1.45 9.03 -12.75
N ARG A 315 2.04 8.19 -11.88
CA ARG A 315 3.43 7.71 -12.02
C ARG A 315 4.46 8.83 -12.20
N CYS A 316 4.20 9.97 -11.58
CA CYS A 316 5.03 11.17 -11.66
C CYS A 316 5.07 11.86 -13.03
N GLU A 317 4.23 11.49 -13.98
CA GLU A 317 4.21 12.09 -15.33
C GLU A 317 3.13 13.15 -15.46
N ALA A 318 3.49 14.26 -16.12
CA ALA A 318 2.55 15.34 -16.42
C ALA A 318 1.72 15.00 -17.64
N LEU A 319 0.44 14.67 -17.41
CA LEU A 319 -0.49 14.36 -18.48
C LEU A 319 -0.87 15.61 -19.27
N ARG A 320 -1.00 15.43 -20.57
CA ARG A 320 -1.51 16.48 -21.45
C ARG A 320 -3.01 16.31 -21.63
N TYR A 321 -3.71 17.44 -21.64
CA TYR A 321 -5.11 17.53 -22.03
C TYR A 321 -5.15 18.36 -23.31
N ASP A 322 -5.22 17.69 -24.47
CA ASP A 322 -5.24 18.39 -25.76
C ASP A 322 -6.56 19.16 -25.91
N GLU A 323 -6.45 20.47 -26.09
CA GLU A 323 -7.62 21.34 -26.33
C GLU A 323 -8.40 20.97 -27.62
N GLY A 324 -7.74 20.30 -28.57
CA GLY A 324 -8.38 19.76 -29.79
C GLY A 324 -9.20 18.48 -29.55
N ASP A 325 -9.03 17.80 -28.41
CA ASP A 325 -9.77 16.59 -28.07
C ASP A 325 -11.24 16.91 -27.77
N ILE A 326 -12.13 16.16 -28.38
CA ILE A 326 -13.60 16.34 -28.25
C ILE A 326 -14.07 16.16 -26.80
N LEU A 327 -13.48 15.20 -26.06
CA LEU A 327 -13.85 14.94 -24.66
C LEU A 327 -13.34 16.04 -23.74
N VAL A 328 -12.11 16.49 -23.94
CA VAL A 328 -11.52 17.62 -23.20
C VAL A 328 -12.38 18.87 -23.42
N HIS A 329 -12.70 19.20 -24.67
CA HIS A 329 -13.57 20.34 -24.96
C HIS A 329 -14.96 20.21 -24.33
N ARG A 330 -15.58 19.03 -24.45
CA ARG A 330 -16.90 18.73 -23.86
C ARG A 330 -16.91 18.91 -22.35
N PHE A 331 -15.93 18.35 -21.64
CA PHE A 331 -15.90 18.38 -20.18
C PHE A 331 -15.35 19.70 -19.62
N THR A 332 -14.61 20.47 -20.37
CA THR A 332 -14.33 21.88 -20.03
C THR A 332 -15.63 22.69 -19.99
N ALA A 333 -16.52 22.47 -20.96
CA ALA A 333 -17.79 23.21 -21.03
C ALA A 333 -18.83 22.74 -20.01
N SER A 334 -18.96 21.43 -19.74
CA SER A 334 -20.10 20.87 -18.99
C SER A 334 -19.74 20.04 -17.76
N ARG A 335 -18.47 19.84 -17.47
CA ARG A 335 -17.95 18.96 -16.41
C ARG A 335 -18.61 17.58 -16.35
N LEU A 336 -17.83 16.56 -16.18
CA LEU A 336 -18.29 15.18 -16.01
C LEU A 336 -18.90 14.99 -14.62
N LEU A 337 -20.16 14.63 -14.56
CA LEU A 337 -20.88 14.40 -13.30
C LEU A 337 -20.67 12.96 -12.81
N LEU A 338 -20.08 12.81 -11.63
CA LEU A 338 -19.91 11.54 -10.92
C LEU A 338 -20.68 11.60 -9.58
N PRO A 339 -21.98 11.31 -9.59
CA PRO A 339 -22.87 11.64 -8.48
C PRO A 339 -22.68 10.81 -7.22
N LYS A 340 -22.12 9.59 -7.36
CA LYS A 340 -21.89 8.65 -6.26
C LYS A 340 -20.46 8.66 -5.73
N LEU A 341 -19.58 9.45 -6.33
CA LEU A 341 -18.17 9.47 -5.96
C LEU A 341 -17.99 10.11 -4.58
N HIS A 342 -17.56 9.27 -3.62
CA HIS A 342 -17.31 9.67 -2.24
C HIS A 342 -15.82 9.92 -1.94
N THR A 343 -14.94 9.23 -2.66
CA THR A 343 -13.49 9.26 -2.41
C THR A 343 -12.73 9.51 -3.71
N ILE A 344 -11.88 10.53 -3.69
CA ILE A 344 -10.86 10.78 -4.72
C ILE A 344 -9.48 10.71 -4.05
N HIS A 345 -8.59 9.92 -4.64
CA HIS A 345 -7.19 9.87 -4.26
C HIS A 345 -6.33 10.03 -5.52
N LEU A 346 -5.61 11.14 -5.61
CA LEU A 346 -4.62 11.37 -6.67
C LEU A 346 -3.23 11.10 -6.10
N GLN A 347 -2.52 10.16 -6.69
CA GLN A 347 -1.20 9.69 -6.24
C GLN A 347 -0.10 10.15 -7.20
N LEU A 348 1.08 10.40 -6.67
CA LEU A 348 2.28 10.80 -7.43
C LEU A 348 1.96 11.86 -8.49
N THR A 349 1.20 12.88 -8.06
CA THR A 349 0.52 13.82 -8.95
C THR A 349 1.41 15.02 -9.28
N PRO A 350 1.86 15.19 -10.52
CA PRO A 350 2.37 16.48 -10.99
C PRO A 350 1.34 17.60 -10.86
N ILE A 351 1.82 18.83 -10.70
CA ILE A 351 0.92 19.98 -10.49
C ILE A 351 -0.05 20.17 -11.68
N GLU A 352 0.41 19.92 -12.88
CA GLU A 352 -0.33 20.02 -14.13
C GLU A 352 -1.55 19.10 -14.14
N ASN A 353 -1.43 17.92 -13.54
CA ASN A 353 -2.50 16.92 -13.50
C ASN A 353 -3.68 17.32 -12.61
N THR A 354 -3.51 18.36 -11.79
CA THR A 354 -4.63 18.95 -11.04
C THR A 354 -5.68 19.57 -11.97
N ALA A 355 -5.37 19.80 -13.25
CA ALA A 355 -6.32 20.17 -14.29
C ALA A 355 -7.48 19.17 -14.40
N ILE A 356 -7.33 17.91 -13.98
CA ILE A 356 -8.43 16.95 -13.90
C ILE A 356 -9.64 17.49 -13.12
N PHE A 357 -9.42 18.34 -12.13
CA PHE A 357 -10.48 18.99 -11.36
C PHE A 357 -11.35 19.96 -12.16
N ASP A 358 -10.84 20.49 -13.27
CA ASP A 358 -11.64 21.36 -14.14
C ASP A 358 -12.69 20.56 -14.95
N PHE A 359 -12.47 19.26 -15.11
CA PHE A 359 -13.35 18.37 -15.86
C PHE A 359 -14.38 17.62 -15.00
N LEU A 360 -14.23 17.61 -13.66
CA LEU A 360 -15.05 16.79 -12.78
C LEU A 360 -16.07 17.62 -11.98
N ARG A 361 -17.21 16.96 -11.66
CA ARG A 361 -18.22 17.43 -10.73
C ARG A 361 -18.70 16.28 -9.84
N THR A 362 -18.46 16.35 -8.52
CA THR A 362 -18.63 15.24 -7.57
C THR A 362 -19.39 15.69 -6.32
N PRO A 363 -20.73 15.84 -6.38
CA PRO A 363 -21.51 16.43 -5.31
C PRO A 363 -21.56 15.63 -4.01
N SER A 364 -21.21 14.33 -4.05
CA SER A 364 -21.21 13.44 -2.88
C SER A 364 -19.82 13.25 -2.26
N LEU A 365 -18.82 14.02 -2.68
CA LEU A 365 -17.44 13.84 -2.25
C LEU A 365 -17.30 14.03 -0.73
N ARG A 366 -16.68 13.06 -0.05
CA ARG A 366 -16.42 13.05 1.39
C ARG A 366 -14.93 13.04 1.71
N ASN A 367 -14.14 12.34 0.89
CA ASN A 367 -12.72 12.15 1.11
C ASN A 367 -11.94 12.62 -0.12
N LEU A 368 -11.06 13.59 0.09
CA LEU A 368 -10.13 14.07 -0.94
C LEU A 368 -8.71 13.90 -0.45
N ARG A 369 -7.95 13.06 -1.14
CA ARG A 369 -6.53 12.85 -0.87
C ARG A 369 -5.70 13.20 -2.10
N LEU A 370 -4.68 14.02 -1.88
CA LEU A 370 -3.77 14.53 -2.90
C LEU A 370 -2.33 14.28 -2.44
N ASP A 371 -1.69 13.32 -3.05
CA ASP A 371 -0.28 13.01 -2.86
C ASP A 371 0.47 13.59 -4.06
N MET A 372 1.05 14.78 -3.86
CA MET A 372 1.72 15.49 -4.93
C MET A 372 3.14 14.99 -5.12
N MET A 373 3.65 15.12 -6.32
CA MET A 373 5.06 14.87 -6.60
C MET A 373 5.94 15.98 -5.99
N GLU A 374 7.08 15.58 -5.41
CA GLU A 374 8.04 16.54 -4.85
C GLU A 374 8.80 17.27 -5.97
N TYR A 375 8.51 18.55 -6.17
CA TYR A 375 9.22 19.39 -7.14
C TYR A 375 10.33 20.22 -6.50
N THR A 376 11.46 20.28 -7.15
CA THR A 376 12.63 21.08 -6.72
C THR A 376 12.51 22.57 -7.01
N HIS A 377 11.59 23.00 -7.88
CA HIS A 377 11.41 24.41 -8.28
C HIS A 377 10.14 25.02 -7.66
N LYS A 378 10.35 25.87 -6.66
CA LYS A 378 9.27 26.50 -5.86
C LYS A 378 8.38 27.50 -6.63
N ASP A 379 8.89 28.10 -7.70
CA ASP A 379 8.30 29.32 -8.28
C ASP A 379 7.12 29.06 -9.25
N LEU A 380 6.99 27.87 -9.79
CA LEU A 380 5.92 27.53 -10.75
C LEU A 380 4.64 26.97 -10.11
N GLN A 381 4.73 26.42 -8.91
CA GLN A 381 3.65 25.65 -8.28
C GLN A 381 2.53 26.51 -7.68
N GLU A 382 2.82 27.72 -7.26
CA GLU A 382 1.92 28.47 -6.37
C GLU A 382 0.65 28.99 -7.04
N ALA A 383 0.71 29.31 -8.33
CA ALA A 383 -0.40 29.97 -9.02
C ALA A 383 -1.41 28.99 -9.65
N GLU A 384 -0.96 27.79 -10.03
CA GLU A 384 -1.71 26.89 -10.90
C GLU A 384 -2.62 25.92 -10.14
N PHE A 385 -2.21 25.40 -8.98
CA PHE A 385 -2.99 24.40 -8.24
C PHE A 385 -4.27 24.95 -7.60
N GLN A 386 -4.21 26.13 -7.03
CA GLN A 386 -5.32 26.64 -6.19
C GLN A 386 -6.59 26.85 -6.99
N LYS A 387 -6.49 27.39 -8.19
CA LYS A 387 -7.64 27.74 -9.00
C LYS A 387 -8.46 26.51 -9.42
N PRO A 388 -7.87 25.44 -9.94
CA PRO A 388 -8.59 24.20 -10.22
C PRO A 388 -9.27 23.59 -9.01
N LEU A 389 -8.58 23.46 -7.88
CA LEU A 389 -9.14 22.84 -6.67
C LEU A 389 -10.33 23.61 -6.11
N LEU A 390 -10.21 24.95 -5.93
CA LEU A 390 -11.31 25.75 -5.42
C LEU A 390 -12.49 25.82 -6.41
N SER A 391 -12.20 25.89 -7.71
CA SER A 391 -13.20 25.81 -8.77
C SER A 391 -13.95 24.49 -8.72
N PHE A 392 -13.25 23.40 -8.54
CA PHE A 392 -13.80 22.04 -8.42
C PHE A 392 -14.72 21.89 -7.21
N ILE A 393 -14.26 22.27 -6.01
CA ILE A 393 -15.03 22.20 -4.78
C ILE A 393 -16.36 22.96 -4.96
N LYS A 394 -16.27 24.20 -5.44
CA LYS A 394 -17.44 25.07 -5.68
C LYS A 394 -18.37 24.51 -6.76
N ALA A 395 -17.82 24.05 -7.89
CA ALA A 395 -18.63 23.50 -8.98
C ALA A 395 -19.29 22.17 -8.60
N SER A 396 -18.63 21.37 -7.74
CA SER A 396 -19.18 20.14 -7.19
C SER A 396 -20.22 20.39 -6.12
N ASN A 397 -20.26 21.59 -5.52
CA ASN A 397 -21.10 21.92 -4.35
C ASN A 397 -20.88 20.92 -3.20
N CYS A 398 -19.61 20.53 -2.99
CA CYS A 398 -19.24 19.52 -2.00
C CYS A 398 -18.72 20.12 -0.69
N GLU A 399 -18.79 21.42 -0.49
CA GLU A 399 -18.44 22.11 0.75
C GLU A 399 -19.23 21.58 1.94
N GLY A 400 -20.49 21.19 1.72
CA GLY A 400 -21.38 20.59 2.70
C GLY A 400 -21.29 19.07 2.83
N THR A 401 -20.35 18.39 2.18
CA THR A 401 -20.21 16.93 2.24
C THR A 401 -18.78 16.46 2.53
N LEU A 402 -17.76 17.29 2.25
CA LEU A 402 -16.36 16.95 2.42
C LEU A 402 -16.00 16.83 3.91
N GLN A 403 -15.56 15.64 4.32
CA GLN A 403 -15.25 15.27 5.71
C GLN A 403 -13.76 15.06 5.95
N SER A 404 -13.03 14.58 4.95
CA SER A 404 -11.61 14.30 5.07
C SER A 404 -10.84 15.00 3.95
N PHE A 405 -9.80 15.72 4.35
CA PHE A 405 -8.89 16.39 3.43
C PHE A 405 -7.45 16.01 3.77
N HIS A 406 -6.78 15.33 2.85
CA HIS A 406 -5.39 14.90 2.98
C HIS A 406 -4.56 15.53 1.87
N LEU A 407 -3.50 16.25 2.27
CA LEU A 407 -2.59 16.91 1.37
C LEU A 407 -1.14 16.58 1.73
N GLN A 408 -0.41 16.00 0.80
CA GLN A 408 0.96 15.55 0.99
C GLN A 408 1.85 16.11 -0.12
N ASN A 409 3.09 16.48 0.22
CA ASN A 409 4.13 16.98 -0.68
C ASN A 409 3.72 18.21 -1.52
N LEU A 410 2.78 19.03 -1.06
CA LEU A 410 2.34 20.21 -1.81
C LEU A 410 2.86 21.50 -1.22
N SER A 411 3.54 22.30 -2.06
CA SER A 411 3.90 23.67 -1.75
C SER A 411 2.75 24.61 -2.11
N LEU A 412 2.04 25.09 -1.09
CA LEU A 412 0.97 26.08 -1.25
C LEU A 412 1.24 27.33 -0.42
N PRO A 413 0.82 28.51 -0.92
CA PRO A 413 0.81 29.68 -0.08
C PRO A 413 -0.10 29.44 1.14
N ALA A 414 0.48 29.58 2.33
CA ALA A 414 -0.18 29.34 3.61
C ALA A 414 -1.57 30.01 3.72
N MET A 415 -1.66 31.26 3.24
CA MET A 415 -2.91 32.03 3.25
C MET A 415 -4.00 31.46 2.35
N LYS A 416 -3.63 30.85 1.25
CA LYS A 416 -4.57 30.27 0.29
C LYS A 416 -5.12 28.93 0.79
N LEU A 417 -4.24 28.10 1.35
CA LEU A 417 -4.66 26.84 1.99
C LEU A 417 -5.58 27.11 3.20
N ALA A 418 -5.23 28.07 4.05
CA ALA A 418 -6.08 28.45 5.18
C ALA A 418 -7.48 28.86 4.72
N ARG A 419 -7.57 29.68 3.66
CA ARG A 419 -8.86 30.10 3.11
C ARG A 419 -9.66 28.93 2.56
N ALA A 420 -9.02 28.01 1.83
CA ALA A 420 -9.69 26.81 1.30
C ALA A 420 -10.29 25.96 2.41
N LEU A 421 -9.57 25.75 3.52
CA LEU A 421 -10.07 24.96 4.65
C LEU A 421 -11.19 25.66 5.42
N LEU A 422 -11.17 27.00 5.49
CA LEU A 422 -12.24 27.75 6.13
C LEU A 422 -13.58 27.67 5.40
N ASP A 423 -13.55 27.41 4.10
CA ASP A 423 -14.76 27.22 3.28
C ASP A 423 -15.31 25.77 3.37
N LEU A 424 -14.71 24.89 4.20
CA LEU A 424 -15.07 23.47 4.37
C LEU A 424 -15.53 23.15 5.80
N PRO A 425 -16.74 23.53 6.19
CA PRO A 425 -17.20 23.49 7.59
C PRO A 425 -17.38 22.07 8.14
N LEU A 426 -17.57 21.05 7.28
CA LEU A 426 -17.84 19.68 7.71
C LEU A 426 -16.60 18.81 7.83
N LEU A 427 -15.39 19.37 7.70
CA LEU A 427 -14.16 18.61 7.86
C LEU A 427 -14.03 18.05 9.27
N THR A 428 -13.93 16.73 9.35
CA THR A 428 -13.65 15.96 10.58
C THR A 428 -12.19 15.53 10.67
N THR A 429 -11.53 15.33 9.52
CA THR A 429 -10.14 14.88 9.42
C THR A 429 -9.37 15.79 8.49
N VAL A 430 -8.23 16.30 8.97
CA VAL A 430 -7.29 17.11 8.18
C VAL A 430 -5.89 16.52 8.35
N ILE A 431 -5.24 16.19 7.23
CA ILE A 431 -3.87 15.64 7.21
C ILE A 431 -3.03 16.53 6.30
N LEU A 432 -1.98 17.14 6.85
CA LEU A 432 -1.11 18.08 6.14
C LEU A 432 0.36 17.69 6.32
N ASP A 433 1.09 17.60 5.22
CA ASP A 433 2.55 17.47 5.23
C ASP A 433 3.20 18.86 5.25
N HIS A 434 4.05 19.09 6.25
CA HIS A 434 4.65 20.40 6.52
C HIS A 434 5.99 20.66 5.79
N ARG A 435 6.43 19.76 4.91
CA ARG A 435 7.74 19.90 4.25
C ARG A 435 7.86 21.14 3.36
N HIS A 436 6.76 21.55 2.74
CA HIS A 436 6.80 22.43 1.57
C HIS A 436 5.96 23.70 1.67
N PHE A 437 5.42 24.05 2.84
CA PHE A 437 4.69 25.30 3.01
C PHE A 437 5.07 26.02 4.31
N ASP A 438 4.81 27.34 4.37
CA ASP A 438 5.00 28.16 5.58
C ASP A 438 3.95 27.81 6.64
N ALA A 439 4.27 26.76 7.40
CA ALA A 439 3.38 26.20 8.42
C ALA A 439 3.11 27.20 9.56
N ASP A 440 4.09 28.02 9.96
CA ASP A 440 3.91 29.03 11.01
C ASP A 440 2.88 30.09 10.59
N THR A 441 3.02 30.66 9.40
CA THR A 441 2.04 31.62 8.87
C THR A 441 0.66 30.99 8.71
N PHE A 442 0.58 29.74 8.25
CA PHE A 442 -0.69 29.01 8.10
C PHE A 442 -1.40 28.84 9.44
N TRP A 443 -0.73 28.27 10.45
CA TRP A 443 -1.36 27.98 11.74
C TRP A 443 -1.66 29.25 12.53
N ARG A 444 -0.83 30.28 12.46
CA ARG A 444 -1.17 31.60 13.03
C ARG A 444 -2.42 32.19 12.38
N ARG A 445 -2.61 31.98 11.10
CA ARG A 445 -3.82 32.44 10.40
C ARG A 445 -5.05 31.64 10.84
N MET A 446 -4.96 30.33 10.94
CA MET A 446 -6.04 29.48 11.45
C MET A 446 -6.40 29.87 12.89
N HIS A 447 -5.42 30.05 13.75
CA HIS A 447 -5.63 30.55 15.12
C HIS A 447 -6.29 31.92 15.16
N TYR A 448 -5.86 32.86 14.32
CA TYR A 448 -6.49 34.18 14.23
C TYR A 448 -7.98 34.08 13.85
N HIS A 449 -8.33 33.20 12.92
CA HIS A 449 -9.74 32.99 12.56
C HIS A 449 -10.54 32.35 13.71
N ALA A 450 -9.97 31.38 14.41
CA ALA A 450 -10.61 30.80 15.61
C ALA A 450 -10.89 31.86 16.68
N LEU A 451 -9.91 32.72 16.99
CA LEU A 451 -10.06 33.84 17.92
C LEU A 451 -11.10 34.87 17.49
N LYS A 452 -11.14 35.20 16.20
CA LYS A 452 -12.11 36.16 15.66
C LYS A 452 -13.52 35.62 15.76
N ASN A 453 -13.72 34.34 15.50
CA ASN A 453 -14.99 33.66 15.63
C ASN A 453 -15.50 33.71 17.08
N ARG A 454 -14.61 33.49 18.04
CA ARG A 454 -14.93 33.59 19.48
C ARG A 454 -15.40 34.97 19.89
N ARG A 455 -14.84 36.03 19.30
CA ARG A 455 -15.16 37.44 19.71
C ARG A 455 -16.42 38.00 19.07
N ASN A 456 -16.69 37.65 17.85
CA ASN A 456 -17.69 38.35 17.03
C ASN A 456 -19.01 37.57 16.83
N GLY A 457 -19.05 36.26 17.11
CA GLY A 457 -20.26 35.42 17.00
C GLY A 457 -20.89 35.26 15.61
N ASP A 458 -20.64 36.20 14.70
CA ASP A 458 -21.27 36.28 13.37
C ASP A 458 -20.42 35.68 12.24
N THR A 459 -19.21 35.20 12.55
CA THR A 459 -18.33 34.60 11.53
C THR A 459 -18.48 33.09 11.52
N PRO A 460 -18.38 32.43 10.34
CA PRO A 460 -18.40 30.96 10.27
C PRO A 460 -17.34 30.34 11.18
N LEU A 461 -17.74 29.34 11.95
CA LEU A 461 -16.82 28.62 12.84
C LEU A 461 -15.68 27.97 12.01
N CYS A 462 -14.45 28.06 12.53
CA CYS A 462 -13.28 27.48 11.90
C CYS A 462 -13.24 25.99 12.21
N LEU A 463 -13.46 25.14 11.21
CA LEU A 463 -13.43 23.67 11.31
C LEU A 463 -14.22 23.14 12.54
N PRO A 464 -15.53 23.42 12.63
CA PRO A 464 -16.33 23.15 13.83
C PRO A 464 -16.50 21.66 14.16
N HIS A 465 -16.24 20.78 13.21
CA HIS A 465 -16.38 19.33 13.35
C HIS A 465 -15.05 18.58 13.39
N LEU A 466 -13.91 19.29 13.49
CA LEU A 466 -12.58 18.68 13.47
C LEU A 466 -12.40 17.71 14.65
N GLN A 467 -12.20 16.45 14.34
CA GLN A 467 -11.97 15.35 15.29
C GLN A 467 -10.54 14.82 15.23
N GLU A 468 -9.92 14.92 14.07
CA GLU A 468 -8.54 14.46 13.87
C GLU A 468 -7.75 15.45 13.03
N LEU A 469 -6.62 15.86 13.57
CA LEU A 469 -5.61 16.63 12.86
C LEU A 469 -4.32 15.80 12.79
N GLN A 470 -3.78 15.61 11.61
CA GLN A 470 -2.43 15.03 11.45
C GLN A 470 -1.50 16.06 10.83
N THR A 471 -0.37 16.26 11.46
CA THR A 471 0.72 17.10 10.96
C THR A 471 1.93 16.22 10.69
N LEU A 472 2.23 16.02 9.40
CA LEU A 472 3.30 15.14 8.98
C LEU A 472 4.59 15.93 8.75
N CYS A 473 5.72 15.30 9.00
CA CYS A 473 7.05 15.84 8.67
C CYS A 473 7.34 17.23 9.27
N VAL A 474 6.86 17.51 10.47
CA VAL A 474 7.15 18.77 11.17
C VAL A 474 8.66 18.84 11.46
N PRO A 475 9.37 19.95 11.11
CA PRO A 475 10.77 20.10 11.45
C PRO A 475 10.98 20.10 12.97
N VAL A 476 12.07 19.44 13.42
CA VAL A 476 12.35 19.26 14.87
C VAL A 476 12.54 20.59 15.60
N ASP A 477 13.18 21.55 14.92
CA ASP A 477 13.52 22.86 15.51
C ASP A 477 12.37 23.86 15.43
N ASP A 478 11.23 23.47 14.84
CA ASP A 478 10.12 24.39 14.60
C ASP A 478 9.09 24.37 15.76
N ARG A 479 9.59 24.73 16.94
CA ARG A 479 8.74 24.94 18.13
C ARG A 479 7.62 25.95 17.87
N ALA A 480 7.84 26.91 16.98
CA ALA A 480 6.85 27.92 16.66
C ALA A 480 5.63 27.30 15.97
N VAL A 481 5.83 26.37 15.04
CA VAL A 481 4.74 25.62 14.37
C VAL A 481 3.96 24.80 15.38
N VAL A 482 4.64 24.01 16.21
CA VAL A 482 4.00 23.19 17.24
C VAL A 482 3.13 24.03 18.16
N MET A 483 3.65 25.16 18.64
CA MET A 483 2.90 26.08 19.49
C MET A 483 1.74 26.77 18.77
N ALA A 484 1.88 27.05 17.48
CA ALA A 484 0.81 27.66 16.68
C ALA A 484 -0.34 26.68 16.45
N VAL A 485 -0.05 25.39 16.16
CA VAL A 485 -1.05 24.31 16.08
C VAL A 485 -1.76 24.14 17.42
N ALA A 486 -0.99 24.05 18.50
CA ALA A 486 -1.53 23.90 19.85
C ALA A 486 -2.53 25.03 20.19
N LYS A 487 -2.13 26.27 19.98
CA LYS A 487 -3.00 27.44 20.22
C LYS A 487 -4.27 27.40 19.37
N PHE A 488 -4.14 27.03 18.10
CA PHE A 488 -5.29 26.84 17.23
C PHE A 488 -6.26 25.79 17.79
N LEU A 489 -5.76 24.62 18.17
CA LEU A 489 -6.60 23.54 18.69
C LEU A 489 -7.26 23.90 20.03
N MET A 490 -6.56 24.58 20.93
CA MET A 490 -7.12 25.05 22.20
C MET A 490 -8.30 26.02 21.97
N GLU A 491 -8.11 27.04 21.15
CA GLU A 491 -9.18 28.01 20.85
C GLU A 491 -10.33 27.36 20.09
N ASN A 492 -10.00 26.45 19.15
CA ASN A 492 -11.03 25.76 18.39
C ASN A 492 -11.86 24.81 19.26
N ARG A 493 -11.26 24.21 20.29
CA ARG A 493 -11.95 23.32 21.22
C ARG A 493 -12.96 24.03 22.11
N GLU A 494 -12.67 25.25 22.56
CA GLU A 494 -13.65 26.01 23.35
C GLU A 494 -14.96 26.30 22.59
N ILE A 495 -14.88 26.23 21.25
CA ILE A 495 -15.99 26.46 20.34
C ILE A 495 -16.65 25.15 19.91
N ASN A 496 -15.90 24.05 19.85
CA ASN A 496 -16.31 22.76 19.30
C ASN A 496 -16.68 21.76 20.38
N ALA A 497 -17.81 21.08 20.17
CA ALA A 497 -18.32 20.06 21.11
C ALA A 497 -17.56 18.73 21.08
N PHE A 498 -16.71 18.50 20.07
CA PHE A 498 -16.04 17.20 19.85
C PHE A 498 -14.59 17.19 20.32
N PRO A 499 -14.12 16.12 20.97
CA PRO A 499 -12.70 15.96 21.28
C PRO A 499 -11.91 15.87 19.97
N CYS A 500 -10.75 16.53 19.94
CA CYS A 500 -9.84 16.47 18.80
C CYS A 500 -8.57 15.72 19.17
N THR A 501 -8.18 14.77 18.34
CA THR A 501 -6.91 14.07 18.44
C THR A 501 -5.89 14.71 17.48
N TRP A 502 -4.76 15.12 18.02
CA TRP A 502 -3.67 15.62 17.21
C TRP A 502 -2.57 14.58 17.09
N LYS A 503 -2.28 14.14 15.86
CA LYS A 503 -1.19 13.22 15.54
C LYS A 503 -0.05 13.99 14.88
N VAL A 504 1.17 13.82 15.39
CA VAL A 504 2.37 14.50 14.86
C VAL A 504 3.40 13.49 14.41
N SER A 505 3.96 13.69 13.24
CA SER A 505 5.13 12.97 12.77
C SER A 505 6.29 13.96 12.58
N HIS A 506 7.48 13.60 13.08
CA HIS A 506 8.69 14.38 12.96
C HIS A 506 9.72 13.71 12.09
N GLN A 507 10.53 14.49 11.38
CA GLN A 507 11.56 13.95 10.49
C GLN A 507 12.69 13.23 11.23
N THR A 508 13.11 13.72 12.41
CA THR A 508 14.35 13.26 13.08
C THR A 508 14.33 13.26 14.61
N ALA A 509 13.26 13.67 15.30
CA ALA A 509 13.28 13.81 16.75
C ALA A 509 13.00 12.51 17.49
N THR A 510 13.62 12.36 18.66
CA THR A 510 13.23 11.33 19.61
C THR A 510 11.86 11.67 20.22
N GLN A 511 10.96 10.71 20.22
CA GLN A 511 9.60 10.81 20.76
C GLN A 511 9.53 11.49 22.15
N ALA A 512 10.51 11.21 23.03
CA ALA A 512 10.57 11.75 24.39
C ALA A 512 10.80 13.27 24.50
N ALA A 513 11.41 13.91 23.49
CA ALA A 513 11.61 15.37 23.50
C ALA A 513 10.31 16.11 23.20
N ILE A 514 9.50 15.55 22.30
CA ILE A 514 8.23 16.11 21.85
C ILE A 514 7.15 15.90 22.93
N GLU A 515 7.06 14.72 23.50
CA GLU A 515 6.10 14.41 24.57
C GLU A 515 6.25 15.35 25.76
N ARG A 516 7.48 15.76 26.07
CA ARG A 516 7.73 16.67 27.20
C ARG A 516 7.25 18.10 26.92
N GLU A 517 7.35 18.60 25.70
CA GLU A 517 6.86 19.94 25.32
C GLU A 517 5.34 19.99 25.18
N LEU A 518 4.72 18.86 24.96
CA LEU A 518 3.30 18.73 24.69
C LEU A 518 2.48 18.23 25.89
N ALA A 519 3.15 17.87 27.00
CA ALA A 519 2.47 17.48 28.23
C ALA A 519 1.48 18.56 28.73
N ASP A 520 1.81 19.85 28.56
CA ASP A 520 0.93 20.96 28.90
C ASP A 520 -0.34 21.02 28.05
N LEU A 521 -0.39 20.35 26.89
CA LEU A 521 -1.54 20.33 26.01
C LEU A 521 -2.60 19.31 26.44
N GLU A 522 -2.20 18.21 27.08
CA GLU A 522 -3.12 17.22 27.63
C GLU A 522 -3.99 17.84 28.72
N ASP A 523 -3.43 18.74 29.53
CA ASP A 523 -4.16 19.50 30.55
C ASP A 523 -5.23 20.43 29.94
N CYS A 524 -5.04 20.82 28.66
CA CYS A 524 -6.02 21.58 27.89
C CYS A 524 -7.04 20.69 27.18
N GLY A 525 -6.92 19.35 27.32
CA GLY A 525 -7.84 18.34 26.78
C GLY A 525 -7.71 18.13 25.27
N VAL A 526 -6.57 18.39 24.67
CA VAL A 526 -6.20 17.92 23.34
C VAL A 526 -5.49 16.60 23.50
N SER A 527 -6.07 15.51 22.99
CA SER A 527 -5.39 14.20 22.94
C SER A 527 -4.25 14.28 21.92
N PHE A 528 -3.06 13.90 22.34
CA PHE A 528 -1.87 14.00 21.52
C PHE A 528 -1.23 12.62 21.29
N GLN A 529 -0.78 12.36 20.06
CA GLN A 529 -0.09 11.13 19.68
C GLN A 529 1.11 11.44 18.77
N VAL A 530 2.27 10.93 19.13
CA VAL A 530 3.42 10.90 18.21
C VAL A 530 3.31 9.66 17.35
N ILE A 531 3.27 9.85 16.05
CA ILE A 531 3.31 8.75 15.09
C ILE A 531 4.71 8.63 14.49
N PRO A 532 5.21 7.41 14.29
CA PRO A 532 6.51 7.23 13.65
C PRO A 532 6.50 7.89 12.27
N SER A 533 7.63 8.51 11.93
CA SER A 533 7.85 8.97 10.57
C SER A 533 7.94 7.75 9.66
N HIS A 534 6.80 7.27 9.18
CA HIS A 534 6.82 6.30 8.11
C HIS A 534 7.41 7.01 6.89
N ARG A 535 8.49 6.47 6.37
CA ARG A 535 8.95 6.78 5.02
C ARG A 535 7.83 6.29 4.10
N TRP A 536 6.94 7.19 3.77
CA TRP A 536 5.98 6.98 2.69
C TRP A 536 6.77 7.13 1.39
N PHE A 537 7.23 6.02 0.86
CA PHE A 537 7.77 5.90 -0.49
C PHE A 537 6.71 5.25 -1.35
#